data_9b824210fa137020d95857628e037359
#
_entry.id   9b824210fa137020d95857628e037359
#
_cell.length_a   1.000
_cell.length_b   1.000
_cell.length_c   1.000
_cell.angle_alpha   90.00
_cell.angle_beta   90.00
_cell.angle_gamma   90.00
#
_symmetry.space_group_name_H-M   'P 1'
#
loop_
_entity.id
_entity.type
_entity.pdbx_description
1 polymer ?
#
loop_
_entity_poly.entity_id
_entity_poly.type
_entity_poly.pdbx_seq_one_letter_code
_entity_poly.pdbx_strand_id
1 'polypeptide(L)'
;MEGPLPVHVTVVIPTRNEEEAIVDTIRSVPNDGWCEKLDFLIIDGNSEDRTRELAEQEGALVYLEPRKGYGRAYKTGFAMAPGDIIVTMDADCTYPGEEVPGLVRKLVEDCLLYTSDAADE
;
A
#
# COMPACT_ATOMS: atom_id res chain seq x y z
N MET A 1 -2.55 -19.39 -10.33
CA MET A 1 -3.83 -18.69 -10.12
C MET A 1 -4.04 -17.69 -11.26
N GLU A 2 -5.15 -17.79 -11.92
CA GLU A 2 -5.52 -16.87 -13.01
C GLU A 2 -6.62 -15.92 -12.53
N GLY A 3 -6.75 -14.79 -13.21
CA GLY A 3 -7.74 -13.78 -12.87
C GLY A 3 -7.35 -12.94 -11.66
N PRO A 4 -8.26 -12.08 -11.18
CA PRO A 4 -7.99 -11.23 -10.03
C PRO A 4 -7.75 -12.03 -8.76
N LEU A 5 -6.81 -11.58 -7.95
CA LEU A 5 -6.59 -12.17 -6.62
C LEU A 5 -7.79 -11.85 -5.72
N PRO A 6 -8.30 -12.83 -4.95
CA PRO A 6 -9.48 -12.62 -4.09
C PRO A 6 -9.10 -11.97 -2.76
N VAL A 7 -8.38 -10.87 -2.81
CA VAL A 7 -7.90 -10.17 -1.62
C VAL A 7 -8.07 -8.66 -1.77
N HIS A 8 -8.26 -8.00 -0.65
CA HIS A 8 -8.22 -6.56 -0.56
C HIS A 8 -6.80 -6.15 -0.14
N VAL A 9 -6.14 -5.35 -0.96
CA VAL A 9 -4.76 -4.92 -0.73
C VAL A 9 -4.76 -3.43 -0.37
N THR A 10 -4.05 -3.08 0.71
CA THR A 10 -3.80 -1.68 1.07
C THR A 10 -2.31 -1.40 0.94
N VAL A 11 -1.96 -0.41 0.14
CA VAL A 11 -0.59 0.07 0.03
C VAL A 11 -0.42 1.24 1.00
N VAL A 12 0.42 1.05 2.00
CA VAL A 12 0.69 2.06 3.04
C VAL A 12 1.95 2.83 2.65
N ILE A 13 1.83 4.14 2.54
CA ILE A 13 2.92 5.02 2.11
C ILE A 13 3.11 6.12 3.14
N PRO A 14 4.17 6.06 3.96
CA PRO A 14 4.52 7.18 4.83
C PRO A 14 5.03 8.36 4.00
N THR A 15 4.61 9.57 4.30
CA THR A 15 5.01 10.76 3.55
C THR A 15 5.47 11.89 4.46
N ARG A 16 6.41 12.67 3.95
CA ARG A 16 6.78 13.96 4.51
C ARG A 16 7.37 14.82 3.40
N ASN A 17 6.62 15.84 2.95
CA ASN A 17 7.05 16.75 1.89
C ASN A 17 7.46 16.00 0.61
N GLU A 18 6.54 15.20 0.09
CA GLU A 18 6.76 14.37 -1.10
C GLU A 18 5.89 14.81 -2.29
N GLU A 19 5.56 16.10 -2.38
CA GLU A 19 4.65 16.57 -3.44
C GLU A 19 5.16 16.29 -4.85
N GLU A 20 6.49 16.23 -5.05
CA GLU A 20 7.05 15.98 -6.37
C GLU A 20 6.90 14.53 -6.82
N ALA A 21 6.85 13.58 -5.89
CA ALA A 21 6.87 12.16 -6.20
C ALA A 21 5.61 11.41 -5.86
N ILE A 22 4.74 11.97 -5.01
CA ILE A 22 3.61 11.18 -4.46
C ILE A 22 2.65 10.70 -5.54
N VAL A 23 2.34 11.53 -6.53
CA VAL A 23 1.42 11.15 -7.60
C VAL A 23 2.01 10.01 -8.42
N ASP A 24 3.27 10.13 -8.82
CA ASP A 24 3.94 9.09 -9.60
C ASP A 24 4.08 7.79 -8.81
N THR A 25 4.33 7.90 -7.50
CA THR A 25 4.41 6.73 -6.63
C THR A 25 3.08 5.97 -6.61
N ILE A 26 1.98 6.69 -6.40
CA ILE A 26 0.65 6.08 -6.39
C ILE A 26 0.34 5.46 -7.75
N ARG A 27 0.59 6.20 -8.82
CA ARG A 27 0.29 5.74 -10.18
C ARG A 27 1.17 4.59 -10.65
N SER A 28 2.34 4.40 -10.02
CA SER A 28 3.24 3.31 -10.40
C SER A 28 2.67 1.93 -10.09
N VAL A 29 1.77 1.83 -9.11
CA VAL A 29 1.13 0.57 -8.77
C VAL A 29 -0.05 0.36 -9.71
N PRO A 30 -0.08 -0.73 -10.50
CA PRO A 30 -1.21 -1.00 -11.38
C PRO A 30 -2.53 -1.07 -10.60
N ASN A 31 -3.57 -0.49 -11.19
CA ASN A 31 -4.92 -0.53 -10.62
C ASN A 31 -5.89 -0.96 -11.73
N ASP A 32 -5.63 -2.13 -12.28
CA ASP A 32 -6.31 -2.67 -13.46
C ASP A 32 -7.17 -3.91 -13.14
N GLY A 33 -7.50 -4.09 -11.86
CA GLY A 33 -8.32 -5.21 -11.44
C GLY A 33 -7.52 -6.47 -11.09
N TRP A 34 -6.23 -6.37 -10.82
CA TRP A 34 -5.41 -7.53 -10.48
C TRP A 34 -5.74 -8.13 -9.10
N CYS A 35 -6.42 -7.38 -8.25
CA CYS A 35 -6.93 -7.88 -6.97
C CYS A 35 -8.37 -7.40 -6.78
N GLU A 36 -9.05 -7.94 -5.80
CA GLU A 36 -10.46 -7.63 -5.57
C GLU A 36 -10.67 -6.15 -5.24
N LYS A 37 -9.78 -5.58 -4.42
CA LYS A 37 -9.82 -4.17 -4.08
C LYS A 37 -8.42 -3.67 -3.76
N LEU A 38 -8.09 -2.48 -4.24
CA LEU A 38 -6.80 -1.84 -3.99
C LEU A 38 -7.04 -0.45 -3.40
N ASP A 39 -6.47 -0.20 -2.23
CA ASP A 39 -6.49 1.12 -1.59
C ASP A 39 -5.05 1.60 -1.37
N PHE A 40 -4.90 2.92 -1.39
CA PHE A 40 -3.67 3.58 -0.96
C PHE A 40 -3.96 4.30 0.34
N LEU A 41 -3.16 4.06 1.36
CA LEU A 41 -3.26 4.74 2.64
C LEU A 41 -2.00 5.55 2.87
N ILE A 42 -2.14 6.85 2.84
CA ILE A 42 -1.04 7.79 3.03
C ILE A 42 -1.01 8.19 4.51
N ILE A 43 0.09 7.89 5.17
CA ILE A 43 0.31 8.31 6.55
C ILE A 43 1.25 9.51 6.51
N ASP A 44 0.68 10.69 6.62
CA ASP A 44 1.42 11.93 6.41
C ASP A 44 1.96 12.49 7.71
N GLY A 45 3.25 12.78 7.73
CA GLY A 45 3.96 13.32 8.88
C GLY A 45 3.89 14.84 8.99
N ASN A 46 2.74 15.41 8.68
CA ASN A 46 2.51 16.86 8.72
C ASN A 46 3.34 17.60 7.66
N SER A 47 3.18 17.18 6.42
CA SER A 47 3.80 17.85 5.27
C SER A 47 3.38 19.32 5.19
N GLU A 48 4.32 20.18 4.85
CA GLU A 48 4.06 21.61 4.68
C GLU A 48 3.71 21.96 3.24
N ASP A 49 3.92 21.01 2.33
CA ASP A 49 3.66 21.17 0.91
C ASP A 49 2.29 20.57 0.53
N ARG A 50 2.09 20.31 -0.77
CA ARG A 50 0.82 19.80 -1.29
C ARG A 50 0.70 18.28 -1.28
N THR A 51 1.54 17.58 -0.53
CA THR A 51 1.54 16.11 -0.52
C THR A 51 0.16 15.53 -0.24
N ARG A 52 -0.50 15.97 0.84
CA ARG A 52 -1.82 15.44 1.22
C ARG A 52 -2.87 15.72 0.14
N GLU A 53 -2.89 16.95 -0.35
CA GLU A 53 -3.84 17.36 -1.37
C GLU A 53 -3.71 16.52 -2.65
N LEU A 54 -2.47 16.35 -3.11
CA LEU A 54 -2.22 15.59 -4.33
C LEU A 54 -2.57 14.11 -4.15
N ALA A 55 -2.29 13.53 -3.00
CA ALA A 55 -2.66 12.15 -2.71
C ALA A 55 -4.17 11.96 -2.69
N GLU A 56 -4.90 12.89 -2.09
CA GLU A 56 -6.37 12.83 -2.06
C GLU A 56 -6.95 12.93 -3.46
N GLN A 57 -6.37 13.76 -4.32
CA GLN A 57 -6.80 13.88 -5.71
C GLN A 57 -6.61 12.59 -6.50
N GLU A 58 -5.66 11.74 -6.09
CA GLU A 58 -5.45 10.42 -6.68
C GLU A 58 -6.36 9.35 -6.09
N GLY A 59 -7.25 9.72 -5.18
CA GLY A 59 -8.18 8.78 -4.56
C GLY A 59 -7.62 8.06 -3.34
N ALA A 60 -6.46 8.45 -2.84
CA ALA A 60 -5.88 7.82 -1.66
C ALA A 60 -6.59 8.25 -0.39
N LEU A 61 -6.59 7.36 0.60
CA LEU A 61 -6.97 7.69 1.97
C LEU A 61 -5.78 8.39 2.62
N VAL A 62 -6.00 9.53 3.27
CA VAL A 62 -4.92 10.28 3.88
C VAL A 62 -5.18 10.45 5.36
N TYR A 63 -4.21 10.06 6.17
CA TYR A 63 -4.25 10.24 7.61
C TYR A 63 -3.05 11.07 8.07
N LEU A 64 -3.31 12.10 8.86
CA LEU A 64 -2.26 12.95 9.41
C LEU A 64 -1.72 12.33 10.70
N GLU A 65 -0.44 11.95 10.70
CA GLU A 65 0.24 11.44 11.88
C GLU A 65 1.36 12.40 12.26
N PRO A 66 1.10 13.34 13.19
CA PRO A 66 2.10 14.37 13.54
C PRO A 66 3.26 13.84 14.37
N ARG A 67 3.14 12.64 14.94
CA ARG A 67 4.22 12.04 15.73
C ARG A 67 5.34 11.59 14.81
N LYS A 68 6.59 11.90 15.19
CA LYS A 68 7.74 11.69 14.31
C LYS A 68 8.16 10.22 14.23
N GLY A 69 8.76 9.88 13.09
CA GLY A 69 9.46 8.64 12.86
C GLY A 69 8.71 7.66 11.95
N TYR A 70 9.45 6.96 11.12
CA TYR A 70 8.89 5.96 10.22
C TYR A 70 8.20 4.81 10.97
N GLY A 71 8.78 4.40 12.11
CA GLY A 71 8.17 3.36 12.92
C GLY A 71 6.75 3.71 13.37
N ARG A 72 6.54 4.97 13.74
CA ARG A 72 5.22 5.45 14.14
C ARG A 72 4.25 5.45 12.96
N ALA A 73 4.72 5.92 11.80
CA ALA A 73 3.91 5.94 10.61
C ALA A 73 3.48 4.53 10.19
N TYR A 74 4.38 3.57 10.24
CA TYR A 74 4.05 2.19 9.91
C TYR A 74 3.08 1.58 10.93
N LYS A 75 3.26 1.83 12.22
CA LYS A 75 2.31 1.36 13.24
C LYS A 75 0.92 1.89 12.99
N THR A 76 0.81 3.19 12.72
CA THR A 76 -0.47 3.81 12.42
C THR A 76 -1.07 3.21 11.15
N GLY A 77 -0.26 3.04 10.11
CA GLY A 77 -0.71 2.45 8.86
C GLY A 77 -1.22 1.03 9.04
N PHE A 78 -0.50 0.19 9.77
CA PHE A 78 -0.93 -1.19 10.03
C PHE A 78 -2.23 -1.23 10.84
N ALA A 79 -2.40 -0.32 11.80
CA ALA A 79 -3.61 -0.27 12.60
C ALA A 79 -4.82 0.20 11.80
N MET A 80 -4.63 1.04 10.81
CA MET A 80 -5.72 1.67 10.05
C MET A 80 -6.00 1.03 8.70
N ALA A 81 -5.08 0.23 8.16
CA ALA A 81 -5.24 -0.33 6.82
C ALA A 81 -6.45 -1.27 6.77
N PRO A 82 -7.40 -1.03 5.85
CA PRO A 82 -8.59 -1.88 5.77
C PRO A 82 -8.36 -3.19 5.01
N GLY A 83 -7.23 -3.34 4.33
CA GLY A 83 -6.98 -4.50 3.48
C GLY A 83 -6.60 -5.75 4.23
N ASP A 84 -6.76 -6.89 3.56
CA ASP A 84 -6.33 -8.19 4.06
C ASP A 84 -4.82 -8.35 3.98
N ILE A 85 -4.22 -7.69 3.00
CA ILE A 85 -2.78 -7.68 2.76
C ILE A 85 -2.32 -6.24 2.76
N ILE A 86 -1.23 -5.98 3.47
CA ILE A 86 -0.65 -4.65 3.57
C ILE A 86 0.71 -4.66 2.85
N VAL A 87 0.87 -3.75 1.91
CA VAL A 87 2.15 -3.50 1.23
C VAL A 87 2.64 -2.14 1.66
N THR A 88 3.90 -2.03 2.03
CA THR A 88 4.50 -0.75 2.38
C THR A 88 5.41 -0.27 1.26
N MET A 89 5.37 1.01 0.94
CA MET A 89 6.21 1.63 -0.08
C MET A 89 6.71 2.98 0.41
N ASP A 90 7.90 3.36 -0.07
CA ASP A 90 8.39 4.72 0.11
C ASP A 90 7.75 5.67 -0.91
N ALA A 91 7.64 6.94 -0.56
CA ALA A 91 6.95 7.93 -1.38
C ALA A 91 7.82 8.58 -2.44
N ASP A 92 9.03 8.11 -2.64
CA ASP A 92 10.05 8.76 -3.49
C ASP A 92 10.26 8.08 -4.85
N CYS A 93 9.39 7.15 -5.24
CA CYS A 93 9.44 6.39 -6.49
C CYS A 93 10.69 5.49 -6.63
N THR A 94 11.39 5.17 -5.55
CA THR A 94 12.56 4.28 -5.63
C THR A 94 12.17 2.81 -5.80
N TYR A 95 10.99 2.42 -5.36
CA TYR A 95 10.49 1.06 -5.54
C TYR A 95 9.61 0.98 -6.80
N PRO A 96 9.84 -0.01 -7.68
CA PRO A 96 8.99 -0.16 -8.88
C PRO A 96 7.60 -0.68 -8.49
N GLY A 97 6.63 0.21 -8.45
CA GLY A 97 5.26 -0.13 -8.06
C GLY A 97 4.61 -1.19 -8.94
N GLU A 98 5.04 -1.29 -10.19
CA GLU A 98 4.55 -2.30 -11.13
C GLU A 98 4.87 -3.73 -10.69
N GLU A 99 5.77 -3.92 -9.75
CA GLU A 99 6.09 -5.25 -9.21
C GLU A 99 5.17 -5.66 -8.06
N VAL A 100 4.36 -4.75 -7.52
CA VAL A 100 3.47 -5.04 -6.39
C VAL A 100 2.50 -6.19 -6.68
N PRO A 101 1.81 -6.23 -7.82
CA PRO A 101 0.91 -7.35 -8.11
C PRO A 101 1.60 -8.71 -8.06
N GLY A 102 2.80 -8.81 -8.61
CA GLY A 102 3.55 -10.07 -8.59
C GLY A 102 3.95 -10.52 -7.19
N LEU A 103 4.37 -9.57 -6.35
CA LEU A 103 4.71 -9.87 -4.96
C LEU A 103 3.50 -10.35 -4.17
N VAL A 104 2.36 -9.69 -4.34
CA VAL A 104 1.13 -10.07 -3.64
C VAL A 104 0.65 -11.43 -4.13
N ARG A 105 0.71 -11.68 -5.44
CA ARG A 105 0.32 -12.97 -6.01
C ARG A 105 1.15 -14.09 -5.40
N LYS A 106 2.45 -13.91 -5.32
CA LYS A 106 3.34 -14.91 -4.73
C LYS A 106 3.00 -15.16 -3.27
N LEU A 107 2.75 -14.10 -2.50
CA LEU A 107 2.37 -14.23 -1.09
C LEU A 107 1.07 -15.01 -0.93
N VAL A 108 0.07 -14.70 -1.73
CA VAL A 108 -1.24 -15.38 -1.67
C VAL A 108 -1.08 -16.87 -2.04
N GLU A 109 -0.34 -17.17 -3.09
CA GLU A 109 -0.12 -18.55 -3.52
C GLU A 109 0.65 -19.35 -2.47
N ASP A 110 1.68 -18.76 -1.88
CA ASP A 110 2.46 -19.40 -0.82
C ASP A 110 1.59 -19.65 0.43
N CYS A 111 0.74 -18.70 0.78
CA CYS A 111 -0.18 -18.86 1.92
C CYS A 111 -1.20 -19.97 1.68
N LEU A 112 -1.74 -20.05 0.47
CA LEU A 112 -2.68 -21.12 0.12
C LEU A 112 -2.01 -22.49 0.20
N LEU A 113 -0.78 -22.61 -0.29
CA LEU A 113 -0.03 -23.84 -0.24
C LEU A 113 0.25 -24.25 1.22
N TYR A 114 0.63 -23.29 2.04
CA TYR A 114 0.91 -23.53 3.45
C TYR A 114 -0.35 -23.95 4.21
N THR A 115 -1.49 -23.31 3.88
CA THR A 115 -2.77 -23.65 4.50
C THR A 115 -3.19 -25.08 4.13
N SER A 116 -2.95 -25.49 2.88
CA SER A 116 -3.24 -26.86 2.45
C SER A 116 -2.43 -27.87 3.23
N ASP A 117 -1.14 -27.62 3.45
CA ASP A 117 -0.28 -28.49 4.23
C ASP A 117 -0.76 -28.60 5.68
N ALA A 118 -1.18 -27.49 6.27
CA ALA A 118 -1.73 -27.49 7.63
C ALA A 118 -3.05 -28.25 7.71
N ALA A 119 -3.87 -28.19 6.66
CA ALA A 119 -5.15 -28.89 6.62
C ALA A 119 -4.99 -30.41 6.53
N ASP A 120 -3.89 -30.87 5.96
CA ASP A 120 -3.61 -32.30 5.83
C ASP A 120 -3.16 -32.95 7.14
N GLU A 121 -2.85 -32.17 8.13
CA GLU A 121 -2.47 -32.67 9.45
C GLU A 121 -3.70 -32.86 10.33
#